data_26f417c8e270cab3b3f1342c687f110c
#
_entry.id   26f417c8e270cab3b3f1342c687f110c
#
_cell.length_a   1.000
_cell.length_b   1.000
_cell.length_c   1.000
_cell.angle_alpha   90.00
_cell.angle_beta   90.00
_cell.angle_gamma   90.00
#
_symmetry.space_group_name_H-M   'P 1'
#
loop_
_entity.id
_entity.type
_entity.pdbx_description
1 polymer ?
#
loop_
_entity_poly.entity_id
_entity_poly.type
_entity_poly.pdbx_seq_one_letter_code
_entity_poly.pdbx_strand_id
1 'polypeptide(L)'
;VNEKELLRTLTRVVSTLDHTAVRFAVAGGLAVYARGGPPSDHDVDLFLKEEDIEEAAEALEAAGLRREHPPEDWLTKVYDGACLVDLIFRPNHRPVTDEMLDRASLMRVGATAAPVLNGTDLLVDKILVLSAHRCDFAPLLRIARDLREQVDWHRVAEETAESPYAWSFLTLLAALSIIDGKELPMPEEAPQYLVARLTKALAEDPRTAELGVHVTVRGDQVRLSGEVPCANRKADIEAVVCEHVAAELVHNDVRLADVREPSHAEEIR
;
A
#
# COMPACT_ATOMS: atom_id res chain seq x y z
N VAL A 1 -30.05 -2.86 2.82
CA VAL A 1 -30.22 -3.58 1.54
C VAL A 1 -29.77 -5.01 1.76
N ASN A 2 -30.47 -6.00 1.20
CA ASN A 2 -30.04 -7.37 1.27
C ASN A 2 -29.35 -7.81 -0.05
N GLU A 3 -28.58 -8.91 -0.02
CA GLU A 3 -27.83 -9.43 -1.18
C GLU A 3 -28.71 -9.57 -2.44
N LYS A 4 -29.95 -10.04 -2.29
CA LYS A 4 -30.87 -10.24 -3.42
C LYS A 4 -31.29 -8.92 -4.08
N GLU A 5 -31.51 -7.88 -3.29
CA GLU A 5 -31.83 -6.54 -3.79
C GLU A 5 -30.60 -5.95 -4.50
N LEU A 6 -29.42 -6.10 -3.90
CA LEU A 6 -28.16 -5.64 -4.47
C LEU A 6 -27.89 -6.25 -5.85
N LEU A 7 -28.02 -7.58 -5.98
CA LEU A 7 -27.84 -8.28 -7.26
C LEU A 7 -28.90 -7.93 -8.29
N ARG A 8 -30.13 -7.60 -7.87
CA ARG A 8 -31.18 -7.11 -8.75
C ARG A 8 -30.85 -5.71 -9.29
N THR A 9 -30.42 -4.82 -8.41
CA THR A 9 -29.98 -3.46 -8.80
C THR A 9 -28.78 -3.54 -9.75
N LEU A 10 -27.77 -4.36 -9.45
CA LEU A 10 -26.65 -4.59 -10.36
C LEU A 10 -27.13 -5.05 -11.75
N THR A 11 -28.04 -6.03 -11.82
CA THR A 11 -28.59 -6.52 -13.09
C THR A 11 -29.25 -5.40 -13.88
N ARG A 12 -30.02 -4.54 -13.21
CA ARG A 12 -30.69 -3.38 -13.84
C ARG A 12 -29.68 -2.36 -14.36
N VAL A 13 -28.67 -2.03 -13.55
CA VAL A 13 -27.63 -1.07 -13.92
C VAL A 13 -26.80 -1.56 -15.10
N VAL A 14 -26.32 -2.80 -15.05
CA VAL A 14 -25.56 -3.42 -16.14
C VAL A 14 -26.40 -3.44 -17.43
N SER A 15 -27.66 -3.91 -17.37
CA SER A 15 -28.54 -3.93 -18.54
C SER A 15 -28.80 -2.54 -19.12
N THR A 16 -28.82 -1.50 -18.30
CA THR A 16 -28.98 -0.12 -18.78
C THR A 16 -27.72 0.37 -19.48
N LEU A 17 -26.56 0.19 -18.85
CA LEU A 17 -25.28 0.67 -19.39
C LEU A 17 -24.80 -0.11 -20.61
N ASP A 18 -25.17 -1.39 -20.77
CA ASP A 18 -24.90 -2.20 -21.98
C ASP A 18 -25.53 -1.61 -23.26
N HIS A 19 -26.48 -0.67 -23.12
CA HIS A 19 -27.11 0.02 -24.26
C HIS A 19 -26.47 1.40 -24.53
N THR A 20 -25.41 1.75 -23.85
CA THR A 20 -24.63 2.98 -24.01
C THR A 20 -23.23 2.69 -24.57
N ALA A 21 -22.46 3.75 -24.86
CA ALA A 21 -21.04 3.62 -25.19
C ALA A 21 -20.12 3.58 -23.96
N VAL A 22 -20.69 3.74 -22.76
CA VAL A 22 -19.95 3.82 -21.49
C VAL A 22 -19.20 2.52 -21.19
N ARG A 23 -17.93 2.62 -20.93
CA ARG A 23 -17.11 1.52 -20.41
C ARG A 23 -17.11 1.56 -18.89
N PHE A 24 -17.40 0.43 -18.27
CA PHE A 24 -17.40 0.29 -16.81
C PHE A 24 -16.87 -1.06 -16.37
N ALA A 25 -16.54 -1.16 -15.07
CA ALA A 25 -16.29 -2.43 -14.41
C ALA A 25 -16.92 -2.46 -13.02
N VAL A 26 -17.53 -3.57 -12.65
CA VAL A 26 -17.98 -3.83 -11.29
C VAL A 26 -16.78 -3.85 -10.36
N ALA A 27 -16.87 -3.08 -9.27
CA ALA A 27 -15.84 -2.86 -8.28
C ALA A 27 -16.30 -3.28 -6.87
N GLY A 28 -15.59 -2.84 -5.86
CA GLY A 28 -16.00 -2.94 -4.46
C GLY A 28 -16.32 -4.35 -3.97
N GLY A 29 -17.38 -4.42 -3.16
CA GLY A 29 -17.80 -5.66 -2.51
C GLY A 29 -18.33 -6.70 -3.47
N LEU A 30 -19.10 -6.28 -4.50
CA LEU A 30 -19.65 -7.21 -5.49
C LEU A 30 -18.59 -7.80 -6.42
N ALA A 31 -17.52 -7.06 -6.74
CA ALA A 31 -16.40 -7.61 -7.49
C ALA A 31 -15.63 -8.65 -6.67
N VAL A 32 -15.42 -8.39 -5.37
CA VAL A 32 -14.82 -9.37 -4.45
C VAL A 32 -15.67 -10.64 -4.39
N TYR A 33 -16.99 -10.50 -4.25
CA TYR A 33 -17.93 -11.64 -4.25
C TYR A 33 -17.89 -12.44 -5.56
N ALA A 34 -17.91 -11.76 -6.70
CA ALA A 34 -17.83 -12.39 -8.02
C ALA A 34 -16.54 -13.22 -8.20
N ARG A 35 -15.45 -12.83 -7.53
CA ARG A 35 -14.15 -13.52 -7.57
C ARG A 35 -13.98 -14.60 -6.49
N GLY A 36 -15.05 -14.91 -5.77
CA GLY A 36 -15.05 -15.98 -4.74
C GLY A 36 -14.74 -15.50 -3.33
N GLY A 37 -14.69 -14.19 -3.10
CA GLY A 37 -14.57 -13.62 -1.77
C GLY A 37 -15.90 -13.55 -1.02
N PRO A 38 -15.94 -12.89 0.15
CA PRO A 38 -17.13 -12.79 0.97
C PRO A 38 -18.27 -12.04 0.26
N PRO A 39 -19.55 -12.36 0.60
CA PRO A 39 -20.68 -11.64 0.06
C PRO A 39 -20.67 -10.16 0.48
N SER A 40 -21.29 -9.31 -0.34
CA SER A 40 -21.52 -7.89 -0.08
C SER A 40 -23.01 -7.62 0.17
N ASP A 41 -23.30 -6.69 1.06
CA ASP A 41 -24.65 -6.30 1.45
C ASP A 41 -24.84 -4.75 1.53
N HIS A 42 -23.87 -3.96 1.01
CA HIS A 42 -23.88 -2.50 1.18
C HIS A 42 -24.36 -1.76 -0.07
N ASP A 43 -23.58 -1.74 -1.15
CA ASP A 43 -23.76 -0.92 -2.32
C ASP A 43 -23.28 -1.62 -3.61
N VAL A 44 -23.58 -0.99 -4.74
CA VAL A 44 -23.06 -1.37 -6.05
C VAL A 44 -22.01 -0.36 -6.46
N ASP A 45 -20.74 -0.76 -6.46
CA ASP A 45 -19.62 0.07 -6.93
C ASP A 45 -19.33 -0.22 -8.40
N LEU A 46 -19.30 0.83 -9.23
CA LEU A 46 -18.83 0.75 -10.61
C LEU A 46 -17.68 1.72 -10.82
N PHE A 47 -16.60 1.23 -11.43
CA PHE A 47 -15.51 2.06 -11.91
C PHE A 47 -15.73 2.40 -13.38
N LEU A 48 -15.67 3.69 -13.71
CA LEU A 48 -15.75 4.21 -15.07
C LEU A 48 -14.92 5.49 -15.18
N LYS A 49 -14.59 5.90 -16.41
CA LYS A 49 -13.80 7.12 -16.61
C LYS A 49 -14.62 8.36 -16.25
N GLU A 50 -13.94 9.43 -15.84
CA GLU A 50 -14.58 10.71 -15.49
C GLU A 50 -15.42 11.28 -16.63
N GLU A 51 -14.96 11.14 -17.88
CA GLU A 51 -15.64 11.59 -19.08
C GLU A 51 -16.97 10.85 -19.36
N ASP A 52 -17.11 9.61 -18.87
CA ASP A 52 -18.27 8.75 -19.10
C ASP A 52 -19.35 8.91 -18.01
N ILE A 53 -19.05 9.63 -16.91
CA ILE A 53 -19.95 9.76 -15.75
C ILE A 53 -21.28 10.36 -16.10
N GLU A 54 -21.30 11.42 -16.90
CA GLU A 54 -22.54 12.14 -17.22
C GLU A 54 -23.45 11.27 -18.08
N GLU A 55 -22.93 10.62 -19.12
CA GLU A 55 -23.68 9.69 -19.97
C GLU A 55 -24.24 8.52 -19.16
N ALA A 56 -23.43 7.95 -18.27
CA ALA A 56 -23.85 6.86 -17.39
C ALA A 56 -24.98 7.28 -16.45
N ALA A 57 -24.84 8.42 -15.80
CA ALA A 57 -25.83 8.95 -14.86
C ALA A 57 -27.15 9.26 -15.57
N GLU A 58 -27.14 9.95 -16.73
CA GLU A 58 -28.31 10.25 -17.55
C GLU A 58 -29.02 8.96 -18.00
N ALA A 59 -28.28 7.94 -18.46
CA ALA A 59 -28.87 6.67 -18.85
C ALA A 59 -29.58 5.97 -17.70
N LEU A 60 -28.98 5.98 -16.50
CA LEU A 60 -29.57 5.40 -15.30
C LEU A 60 -30.80 6.19 -14.82
N GLU A 61 -30.80 7.53 -14.91
CA GLU A 61 -31.95 8.36 -14.60
C GLU A 61 -33.11 8.10 -15.58
N ALA A 62 -32.81 7.99 -16.88
CA ALA A 62 -33.80 7.62 -17.89
C ALA A 62 -34.42 6.23 -17.63
N ALA A 63 -33.65 5.32 -17.04
CA ALA A 63 -34.14 4.02 -16.59
C ALA A 63 -34.90 4.08 -15.25
N GLY A 64 -35.07 5.28 -14.65
CA GLY A 64 -35.86 5.52 -13.44
C GLY A 64 -35.10 5.35 -12.12
N LEU A 65 -33.79 5.40 -12.14
CA LEU A 65 -32.99 5.55 -10.94
C LEU A 65 -32.90 7.04 -10.56
N ARG A 66 -32.61 7.34 -9.30
CA ARG A 66 -32.55 8.72 -8.80
C ARG A 66 -31.09 9.13 -8.58
N ARG A 67 -30.64 10.11 -9.35
CA ARG A 67 -29.30 10.69 -9.17
C ARG A 67 -29.26 11.61 -7.96
N GLU A 68 -28.10 11.61 -7.30
CA GLU A 68 -27.76 12.53 -6.21
C GLU A 68 -26.36 13.09 -6.44
N HIS A 69 -26.18 14.39 -6.19
CA HIS A 69 -24.89 15.05 -6.30
C HIS A 69 -24.26 15.09 -4.91
N PRO A 70 -23.32 14.19 -4.61
CA PRO A 70 -22.64 14.17 -3.32
C PRO A 70 -21.63 15.32 -3.23
N PRO A 71 -21.19 15.70 -2.02
CA PRO A 71 -20.12 16.68 -1.85
C PRO A 71 -18.74 16.17 -2.29
N GLU A 72 -18.58 14.87 -2.45
CA GLU A 72 -17.38 14.21 -2.92
C GLU A 72 -17.17 14.49 -4.42
N ASP A 73 -15.93 14.78 -4.82
CA ASP A 73 -15.55 15.13 -6.19
C ASP A 73 -14.92 13.97 -6.98
N TRP A 74 -15.06 12.73 -6.50
CA TRP A 74 -14.46 11.53 -7.06
C TRP A 74 -15.48 10.44 -7.46
N LEU A 75 -16.77 10.67 -7.19
CA LEU A 75 -17.87 9.77 -7.55
C LEU A 75 -19.19 10.54 -7.78
N THR A 76 -20.14 9.88 -8.43
CA THR A 76 -21.54 10.29 -8.51
C THR A 76 -22.42 9.19 -7.93
N LYS A 77 -23.48 9.56 -7.21
CA LYS A 77 -24.40 8.62 -6.56
C LYS A 77 -25.71 8.49 -7.32
N VAL A 78 -26.17 7.25 -7.48
CA VAL A 78 -27.47 6.93 -8.06
C VAL A 78 -28.17 5.91 -7.17
N TYR A 79 -29.49 5.98 -7.04
CA TYR A 79 -30.27 5.11 -6.17
C TYR A 79 -31.33 4.34 -6.97
N ASP A 80 -31.37 3.02 -6.80
CA ASP A 80 -32.47 2.15 -7.22
C ASP A 80 -33.33 1.83 -5.99
N GLY A 81 -34.34 2.64 -5.72
CA GLY A 81 -35.06 2.59 -4.47
C GLY A 81 -34.17 2.95 -3.27
N ALA A 82 -33.92 1.99 -2.40
CA ALA A 82 -33.02 2.14 -1.26
C ALA A 82 -31.57 1.66 -1.53
N CYS A 83 -31.33 1.05 -2.67
CA CYS A 83 -30.02 0.54 -3.03
C CYS A 83 -29.16 1.64 -3.64
N LEU A 84 -27.99 1.87 -3.05
CA LEU A 84 -26.99 2.82 -3.53
C LEU A 84 -26.18 2.20 -4.67
N VAL A 85 -25.90 3.01 -5.69
CA VAL A 85 -24.98 2.73 -6.80
C VAL A 85 -23.97 3.87 -6.86
N ASP A 86 -22.73 3.58 -6.61
CA ASP A 86 -21.63 4.53 -6.69
C ASP A 86 -20.91 4.41 -8.06
N LEU A 87 -20.98 5.49 -8.83
CA LEU A 87 -20.26 5.66 -10.09
C LEU A 87 -18.92 6.35 -9.78
N ILE A 88 -17.86 5.58 -9.68
CA ILE A 88 -16.55 6.00 -9.15
C ILE A 88 -15.57 6.22 -10.29
N PHE A 89 -14.97 7.40 -10.37
CA PHE A 89 -14.01 7.76 -11.43
C PHE A 89 -12.60 8.10 -10.91
N ARG A 90 -12.45 8.39 -9.61
CA ARG A 90 -11.15 8.64 -8.98
C ARG A 90 -11.00 7.95 -7.60
N PRO A 91 -11.06 6.61 -7.53
CA PRO A 91 -10.87 5.90 -6.28
C PRO A 91 -9.49 6.21 -5.69
N ASN A 92 -9.41 6.57 -4.41
CA ASN A 92 -8.16 6.91 -3.72
C ASN A 92 -7.31 7.96 -4.47
N HIS A 93 -7.94 8.98 -5.06
CA HIS A 93 -7.33 10.04 -5.88
C HIS A 93 -6.62 9.54 -7.17
N ARG A 94 -6.87 8.32 -7.60
CA ARG A 94 -6.31 7.70 -8.81
C ARG A 94 -7.39 7.64 -9.90
N PRO A 95 -7.17 8.21 -11.09
CA PRO A 95 -8.19 8.14 -12.14
C PRO A 95 -8.40 6.70 -12.61
N VAL A 96 -9.66 6.36 -12.94
CA VAL A 96 -9.96 5.13 -13.68
C VAL A 96 -9.50 5.31 -15.13
N THR A 97 -8.69 4.38 -15.62
CA THR A 97 -8.09 4.44 -16.96
C THR A 97 -8.60 3.32 -17.86
N ASP A 98 -8.36 3.45 -19.17
CA ASP A 98 -8.69 2.40 -20.14
C ASP A 98 -7.93 1.10 -19.81
N GLU A 99 -6.66 1.19 -19.40
CA GLU A 99 -5.86 0.02 -19.04
C GLU A 99 -6.44 -0.71 -17.82
N MET A 100 -7.01 0.02 -16.85
CA MET A 100 -7.70 -0.60 -15.71
C MET A 100 -8.95 -1.33 -16.15
N LEU A 101 -9.75 -0.73 -17.02
CA LEU A 101 -10.97 -1.33 -17.56
C LEU A 101 -10.65 -2.51 -18.52
N ASP A 102 -9.55 -2.45 -19.28
CA ASP A 102 -9.09 -3.55 -20.16
C ASP A 102 -8.68 -4.80 -19.37
N ARG A 103 -8.20 -4.63 -18.13
CA ARG A 103 -7.88 -5.75 -17.23
C ARG A 103 -9.11 -6.37 -16.57
N ALA A 104 -10.28 -5.76 -16.67
CA ALA A 104 -11.51 -6.35 -16.16
C ALA A 104 -11.89 -7.63 -16.94
N SER A 105 -12.47 -8.57 -16.23
CA SER A 105 -12.88 -9.85 -16.81
C SER A 105 -14.41 -9.95 -16.83
N LEU A 106 -14.98 -10.41 -17.95
CA LEU A 106 -16.41 -10.69 -17.99
C LEU A 106 -16.73 -11.87 -17.07
N MET A 107 -17.48 -11.63 -16.02
CA MET A 107 -17.84 -12.62 -15.00
C MET A 107 -19.33 -12.62 -14.71
N ARG A 108 -19.83 -13.76 -14.24
CA ARG A 108 -21.22 -13.86 -13.80
C ARG A 108 -21.35 -13.35 -12.37
N VAL A 109 -22.22 -12.33 -12.18
CA VAL A 109 -22.55 -11.76 -10.87
C VAL A 109 -24.06 -11.86 -10.66
N GLY A 110 -24.48 -12.85 -9.88
CA GLY A 110 -25.91 -13.17 -9.77
C GLY A 110 -26.50 -13.64 -11.10
N ALA A 111 -27.52 -12.95 -11.60
CA ALA A 111 -28.23 -13.28 -12.84
C ALA A 111 -27.59 -12.65 -14.09
N THR A 112 -26.71 -11.68 -13.95
CA THR A 112 -26.10 -10.96 -15.08
C THR A 112 -24.64 -11.34 -15.29
N ALA A 113 -24.10 -11.05 -16.49
CA ALA A 113 -22.67 -11.05 -16.75
C ALA A 113 -22.22 -9.60 -16.89
N ALA A 114 -21.11 -9.25 -16.26
CA ALA A 114 -20.57 -7.90 -16.28
C ALA A 114 -19.04 -7.92 -16.28
N PRO A 115 -18.37 -6.89 -16.81
CA PRO A 115 -16.95 -6.68 -16.56
C PRO A 115 -16.71 -6.50 -15.06
N VAL A 116 -15.79 -7.27 -14.49
CA VAL A 116 -15.43 -7.22 -13.05
C VAL A 116 -13.96 -6.89 -12.93
N LEU A 117 -13.60 -5.90 -12.12
CA LEU A 117 -12.20 -5.55 -11.86
C LEU A 117 -11.39 -6.79 -11.47
N ASN A 118 -10.13 -6.85 -11.91
CA ASN A 118 -9.25 -7.96 -11.54
C ASN A 118 -8.89 -7.92 -10.04
N GLY A 119 -8.40 -9.04 -9.52
CA GLY A 119 -8.07 -9.18 -8.11
C GLY A 119 -7.01 -8.19 -7.63
N THR A 120 -6.02 -7.88 -8.46
CA THR A 120 -4.94 -6.96 -8.14
C THR A 120 -5.45 -5.53 -7.97
N ASP A 121 -6.21 -5.00 -8.95
CA ASP A 121 -6.77 -3.64 -8.87
C ASP A 121 -7.74 -3.51 -7.67
N LEU A 122 -8.51 -4.57 -7.36
CA LEU A 122 -9.37 -4.60 -6.17
C LEU A 122 -8.58 -4.53 -4.86
N LEU A 123 -7.48 -5.27 -4.76
CA LEU A 123 -6.65 -5.25 -3.55
C LEU A 123 -5.92 -3.92 -3.40
N VAL A 124 -5.38 -3.35 -4.48
CA VAL A 124 -4.77 -2.02 -4.47
C VAL A 124 -5.76 -0.98 -3.95
N ASP A 125 -6.98 -0.95 -4.50
CA ASP A 125 -8.02 -0.01 -4.08
C ASP A 125 -8.35 -0.17 -2.59
N LYS A 126 -8.61 -1.38 -2.14
CA LYS A 126 -8.97 -1.67 -0.74
C LYS A 126 -7.85 -1.42 0.26
N ILE A 127 -6.59 -1.61 -0.13
CA ILE A 127 -5.44 -1.38 0.73
C ILE A 127 -5.13 0.12 0.85
N LEU A 128 -5.28 0.90 -0.22
CA LEU A 128 -5.05 2.36 -0.22
C LEU A 128 -6.05 3.14 0.65
N VAL A 129 -7.19 2.56 0.98
CA VAL A 129 -8.15 3.15 1.93
C VAL A 129 -7.64 3.12 3.39
N LEU A 130 -6.65 2.28 3.69
CA LEU A 130 -6.09 2.18 5.04
C LEU A 130 -5.41 3.49 5.47
N SER A 131 -5.73 3.92 6.68
CA SER A 131 -5.22 5.16 7.27
C SER A 131 -5.21 5.06 8.79
N ALA A 132 -4.71 6.09 9.48
CA ALA A 132 -4.72 6.16 10.95
C ALA A 132 -6.13 6.01 11.57
N HIS A 133 -7.16 6.43 10.83
CA HIS A 133 -8.56 6.38 11.29
C HIS A 133 -9.33 5.18 10.75
N ARG A 134 -8.74 4.44 9.82
CA ARG A 134 -9.35 3.26 9.16
C ARG A 134 -8.29 2.17 8.99
N CYS A 135 -7.95 1.49 10.07
CA CYS A 135 -6.90 0.47 10.11
C CYS A 135 -7.43 -0.89 10.62
N ASP A 136 -8.60 -1.33 10.11
CA ASP A 136 -9.11 -2.67 10.39
C ASP A 136 -8.66 -3.64 9.30
N PHE A 137 -7.69 -4.48 9.62
CA PHE A 137 -7.15 -5.49 8.71
C PHE A 137 -8.03 -6.75 8.59
N ALA A 138 -8.94 -7.01 9.53
CA ALA A 138 -9.65 -8.28 9.57
C ALA A 138 -10.50 -8.57 8.32
N PRO A 139 -11.31 -7.63 7.78
CA PRO A 139 -12.03 -7.84 6.53
C PRO A 139 -11.10 -8.05 5.34
N LEU A 140 -9.98 -7.28 5.28
CA LEU A 140 -9.00 -7.37 4.20
C LEU A 140 -8.24 -8.69 4.21
N LEU A 141 -7.91 -9.24 5.39
CA LEU A 141 -7.27 -10.55 5.53
C LEU A 141 -8.11 -11.66 4.90
N ARG A 142 -9.43 -11.60 5.09
CA ARG A 142 -10.33 -12.57 4.47
C ARG A 142 -10.31 -12.45 2.96
N ILE A 143 -10.46 -11.24 2.43
CA ILE A 143 -10.41 -10.96 0.98
C ILE A 143 -9.08 -11.40 0.39
N ALA A 144 -7.95 -11.05 1.02
CA ALA A 144 -6.62 -11.44 0.57
C ALA A 144 -6.43 -12.96 0.49
N ARG A 145 -6.95 -13.72 1.46
CA ARG A 145 -6.92 -15.20 1.43
C ARG A 145 -7.74 -15.78 0.29
N ASP A 146 -8.98 -15.27 0.13
CA ASP A 146 -9.93 -15.82 -0.84
C ASP A 146 -9.47 -15.52 -2.28
N LEU A 147 -8.80 -14.38 -2.52
CA LEU A 147 -8.37 -13.92 -3.84
C LEU A 147 -6.88 -14.16 -4.14
N ARG A 148 -6.09 -14.71 -3.22
CA ARG A 148 -4.62 -14.74 -3.27
C ARG A 148 -4.04 -15.23 -4.62
N GLU A 149 -4.64 -16.24 -5.23
CA GLU A 149 -4.19 -16.83 -6.49
C GLU A 149 -4.56 -16.00 -7.74
N GLN A 150 -5.37 -14.93 -7.56
CA GLN A 150 -5.83 -14.02 -8.61
C GLN A 150 -5.14 -12.67 -8.54
N VAL A 151 -4.17 -12.50 -7.64
CA VAL A 151 -3.54 -11.22 -7.32
C VAL A 151 -2.06 -11.27 -7.65
N ASP A 152 -1.59 -10.29 -8.39
CA ASP A 152 -0.18 -9.97 -8.56
C ASP A 152 0.29 -9.15 -7.35
N TRP A 153 0.87 -9.81 -6.37
CA TRP A 153 1.29 -9.20 -5.09
C TRP A 153 2.47 -8.25 -5.25
N HIS A 154 3.34 -8.48 -6.25
CA HIS A 154 4.42 -7.55 -6.55
C HIS A 154 3.86 -6.21 -7.00
N ARG A 155 2.92 -6.21 -7.94
CA ARG A 155 2.23 -5.00 -8.41
C ARG A 155 1.43 -4.33 -7.29
N VAL A 156 0.75 -5.10 -6.41
CA VAL A 156 0.09 -4.51 -5.23
C VAL A 156 1.10 -3.76 -4.37
N ALA A 157 2.25 -4.36 -4.08
CA ALA A 157 3.28 -3.74 -3.26
C ALA A 157 3.86 -2.47 -3.92
N GLU A 158 4.12 -2.49 -5.23
CA GLU A 158 4.60 -1.32 -5.97
C GLU A 158 3.58 -0.17 -5.97
N GLU A 159 2.31 -0.47 -6.31
CA GLU A 159 1.27 0.56 -6.42
C GLU A 159 0.82 1.15 -5.06
N THR A 160 1.16 0.47 -3.95
CA THR A 160 0.82 0.93 -2.59
C THR A 160 2.05 1.30 -1.76
N ALA A 161 3.24 1.39 -2.37
CA ALA A 161 4.53 1.57 -1.69
C ALA A 161 4.61 2.80 -0.77
N GLU A 162 3.91 3.88 -1.10
CA GLU A 162 3.89 5.11 -0.31
C GLU A 162 3.08 5.01 0.99
N SER A 163 2.24 3.96 1.13
CA SER A 163 1.37 3.78 2.29
C SER A 163 2.02 2.89 3.37
N PRO A 164 2.37 3.43 4.55
CA PRO A 164 2.88 2.62 5.64
C PRO A 164 1.87 1.59 6.17
N TYR A 165 0.57 1.86 6.01
CA TYR A 165 -0.51 0.93 6.37
C TYR A 165 -0.57 -0.24 5.40
N ALA A 166 -0.41 0.02 4.09
CA ALA A 166 -0.32 -1.01 3.07
C ALA A 166 0.88 -1.92 3.33
N TRP A 167 2.04 -1.34 3.57
CA TRP A 167 3.24 -2.08 3.93
C TRP A 167 3.04 -2.98 5.15
N SER A 168 2.45 -2.44 6.23
CA SER A 168 2.17 -3.20 7.43
C SER A 168 1.22 -4.36 7.16
N PHE A 169 0.20 -4.16 6.33
CA PHE A 169 -0.73 -5.19 5.92
C PHE A 169 -0.07 -6.29 5.09
N LEU A 170 0.74 -5.93 4.08
CA LEU A 170 1.46 -6.88 3.24
C LEU A 170 2.47 -7.70 4.05
N THR A 171 3.17 -7.07 5.00
CA THR A 171 4.06 -7.77 5.94
C THR A 171 3.29 -8.79 6.79
N LEU A 172 2.09 -8.44 7.24
CA LEU A 172 1.22 -9.36 7.97
C LEU A 172 0.79 -10.54 7.09
N LEU A 173 0.44 -10.31 5.82
CA LEU A 173 0.11 -11.39 4.86
C LEU A 173 1.27 -12.36 4.68
N ALA A 174 2.49 -11.86 4.55
CA ALA A 174 3.71 -12.68 4.43
C ALA A 174 3.96 -13.48 5.72
N ALA A 175 3.85 -12.85 6.90
CA ALA A 175 4.01 -13.53 8.20
C ALA A 175 2.97 -14.64 8.41
N LEU A 176 1.76 -14.48 7.85
CA LEU A 176 0.70 -15.49 7.88
C LEU A 176 0.81 -16.52 6.73
N SER A 177 1.86 -16.45 5.90
CA SER A 177 2.05 -17.32 4.72
C SER A 177 0.87 -17.30 3.73
N ILE A 178 0.19 -16.16 3.63
CA ILE A 178 -0.87 -15.92 2.64
C ILE A 178 -0.24 -15.58 1.29
N ILE A 179 0.89 -14.86 1.33
CA ILE A 179 1.72 -14.50 0.17
C ILE A 179 3.17 -14.92 0.41
N ASP A 180 3.98 -15.04 -0.65
CA ASP A 180 5.43 -15.23 -0.49
C ASP A 180 6.07 -13.88 -0.15
N GLY A 181 6.74 -13.81 1.00
CA GLY A 181 7.44 -12.58 1.44
C GLY A 181 8.57 -12.14 0.50
N LYS A 182 9.04 -13.01 -0.40
CA LYS A 182 10.04 -12.66 -1.42
C LYS A 182 9.47 -11.78 -2.54
N GLU A 183 8.16 -11.78 -2.72
CA GLU A 183 7.46 -10.95 -3.71
C GLU A 183 7.28 -9.50 -3.23
N LEU A 184 7.56 -9.24 -1.94
CA LEU A 184 7.46 -7.89 -1.40
C LEU A 184 8.78 -7.15 -1.65
N PRO A 185 8.77 -6.03 -2.40
CA PRO A 185 9.91 -5.13 -2.42
C PRO A 185 10.13 -4.67 -0.98
N MET A 186 11.33 -4.90 -0.45
CA MET A 186 11.68 -4.37 0.88
C MET A 186 11.58 -2.84 0.79
N PRO A 187 10.82 -2.16 1.69
CA PRO A 187 10.89 -0.71 1.73
C PRO A 187 12.35 -0.34 1.98
N GLU A 188 12.83 0.71 1.35
CA GLU A 188 14.05 1.35 1.80
C GLU A 188 13.90 1.61 3.29
N GLU A 189 14.75 0.98 4.09
CA GLU A 189 14.71 1.14 5.55
C GLU A 189 14.79 2.63 5.86
N ALA A 190 13.76 3.18 6.52
CA ALA A 190 13.76 4.61 6.82
C ALA A 190 15.08 4.97 7.53
N PRO A 191 15.76 6.04 7.15
CA PRO A 191 17.12 6.37 7.62
C PRO A 191 17.29 6.26 9.15
N GLN A 192 16.25 6.61 9.91
CA GLN A 192 16.24 6.52 11.36
C GLN A 192 16.32 5.08 11.91
N TYR A 193 15.72 4.11 11.22
CA TYR A 193 15.80 2.70 11.62
C TYR A 193 17.15 2.10 11.24
N LEU A 194 17.69 2.46 10.08
CA LEU A 194 19.05 2.10 9.69
C LEU A 194 20.07 2.63 10.70
N VAL A 195 19.97 3.91 11.09
CA VAL A 195 20.81 4.52 12.15
C VAL A 195 20.69 3.74 13.45
N ALA A 196 19.49 3.43 13.91
CA ALA A 196 19.27 2.71 15.15
C ALA A 196 19.86 1.28 15.09
N ARG A 197 19.68 0.57 13.97
CA ARG A 197 20.23 -0.77 13.74
C ARG A 197 21.76 -0.79 13.72
N LEU A 198 22.37 0.15 12.99
CA LEU A 198 23.83 0.25 12.93
C LEU A 198 24.42 0.67 14.28
N THR A 199 23.82 1.61 14.99
CA THR A 199 24.24 2.01 16.35
C THR A 199 24.17 0.82 17.31
N LYS A 200 23.09 0.05 17.25
CA LYS A 200 22.95 -1.17 18.06
C LYS A 200 24.03 -2.21 17.71
N ALA A 201 24.28 -2.46 16.42
CA ALA A 201 25.29 -3.39 15.98
C ALA A 201 26.68 -3.00 16.51
N LEU A 202 27.06 -1.73 16.42
CA LEU A 202 28.33 -1.22 16.96
C LEU A 202 28.44 -1.35 18.49
N ALA A 203 27.34 -1.22 19.22
CA ALA A 203 27.32 -1.35 20.67
C ALA A 203 27.40 -2.81 21.15
N GLU A 204 26.80 -3.73 20.42
CA GLU A 204 26.67 -5.14 20.82
C GLU A 204 27.80 -6.03 20.26
N ASP A 205 28.47 -5.63 19.16
CA ASP A 205 29.55 -6.42 18.58
C ASP A 205 30.80 -6.41 19.48
N PRO A 206 31.32 -7.57 19.86
CA PRO A 206 32.51 -7.66 20.73
C PRO A 206 33.79 -7.00 20.17
N ARG A 207 33.86 -6.84 18.83
CA ARG A 207 35.02 -6.18 18.17
C ARG A 207 35.01 -4.68 18.40
N THR A 208 33.79 -4.09 18.53
CA THR A 208 33.62 -2.65 18.66
C THR A 208 33.19 -2.25 20.06
N ALA A 209 32.11 -2.83 20.61
CA ALA A 209 31.49 -2.44 21.89
C ALA A 209 31.47 -0.92 22.07
N GLU A 210 31.10 -0.18 20.99
CA GLU A 210 31.36 1.25 20.83
C GLU A 210 30.08 2.07 20.99
N LEU A 211 30.12 3.07 21.86
CA LEU A 211 29.03 4.00 22.11
C LEU A 211 29.38 5.45 21.72
N GLY A 212 30.65 5.74 21.44
CA GLY A 212 31.15 7.07 21.10
C GLY A 212 31.14 7.41 19.61
N VAL A 213 30.73 6.46 18.75
CA VAL A 213 30.63 6.67 17.31
C VAL A 213 29.20 7.03 16.95
N HIS A 214 29.06 8.14 16.24
CA HIS A 214 27.78 8.59 15.72
C HIS A 214 27.58 8.13 14.29
N VAL A 215 26.42 7.48 14.04
CA VAL A 215 25.98 7.08 12.72
C VAL A 215 24.98 8.10 12.19
N THR A 216 25.19 8.60 10.98
CA THR A 216 24.22 9.46 10.28
C THR A 216 23.97 8.92 8.88
N VAL A 217 22.73 9.01 8.39
CA VAL A 217 22.32 8.57 7.05
C VAL A 217 21.74 9.75 6.29
N ARG A 218 22.21 9.96 5.05
CA ARG A 218 21.69 10.99 4.14
C ARG A 218 21.54 10.37 2.75
N GLY A 219 20.28 10.22 2.31
CA GLY A 219 19.97 9.41 1.14
C GLY A 219 20.43 7.97 1.39
N ASP A 220 21.21 7.42 0.51
CA ASP A 220 21.83 6.09 0.56
C ASP A 220 23.18 6.05 1.31
N GLN A 221 23.75 7.22 1.68
CA GLN A 221 25.08 7.33 2.27
C GLN A 221 25.04 7.23 3.79
N VAL A 222 25.88 6.34 4.34
CA VAL A 222 26.10 6.16 5.78
C VAL A 222 27.42 6.83 6.16
N ARG A 223 27.38 7.77 7.09
CA ARG A 223 28.57 8.45 7.61
C ARG A 223 28.79 8.10 9.09
N LEU A 224 29.99 7.67 9.41
CA LEU A 224 30.46 7.37 10.75
C LEU A 224 31.35 8.52 11.23
N SER A 225 31.11 9.03 12.44
CA SER A 225 31.91 10.11 13.03
C SER A 225 32.09 9.91 14.54
N GLY A 226 33.17 10.41 15.07
CA GLY A 226 33.54 10.24 16.48
C GLY A 226 35.06 10.10 16.66
N GLU A 227 35.50 9.71 17.87
CA GLU A 227 36.90 9.47 18.17
C GLU A 227 37.10 8.10 18.81
N VAL A 228 38.13 7.38 18.37
CA VAL A 228 38.49 6.05 18.87
C VAL A 228 39.98 5.96 19.23
N PRO A 229 40.36 5.07 20.15
CA PRO A 229 41.72 5.05 20.69
C PRO A 229 42.81 4.55 19.71
N CYS A 230 42.43 3.78 18.68
CA CYS A 230 43.41 3.20 17.78
C CYS A 230 42.86 2.89 16.38
N ALA A 231 43.76 2.70 15.40
CA ALA A 231 43.41 2.45 14.00
C ALA A 231 42.67 1.12 13.80
N ASN A 232 42.99 0.08 14.60
CA ASN A 232 42.31 -1.22 14.51
C ASN A 232 40.81 -1.03 14.86
N ARG A 233 40.49 -0.27 15.91
CA ARG A 233 39.10 0.01 16.29
C ARG A 233 38.32 0.75 15.17
N LYS A 234 38.97 1.69 14.51
CA LYS A 234 38.41 2.38 13.35
C LYS A 234 38.05 1.41 12.21
N ALA A 235 38.96 0.46 11.94
CA ALA A 235 38.73 -0.56 10.91
C ALA A 235 37.62 -1.55 11.30
N ASP A 236 37.60 -1.99 12.58
CA ASP A 236 36.55 -2.88 13.09
C ASP A 236 35.16 -2.25 13.00
N ILE A 237 35.04 -0.96 13.30
CA ILE A 237 33.79 -0.20 13.19
C ILE A 237 33.29 -0.21 11.74
N GLU A 238 34.16 0.07 10.78
CA GLU A 238 33.81 0.03 9.36
C GLU A 238 33.41 -1.38 8.93
N ALA A 239 34.14 -2.40 9.34
CA ALA A 239 33.84 -3.80 9.02
C ALA A 239 32.45 -4.22 9.54
N VAL A 240 32.12 -3.89 10.79
CA VAL A 240 30.79 -4.18 11.38
C VAL A 240 29.67 -3.47 10.61
N VAL A 241 29.86 -2.22 10.22
CA VAL A 241 28.85 -1.48 9.44
C VAL A 241 28.70 -2.08 8.04
N CYS A 242 29.79 -2.47 7.38
CA CYS A 242 29.76 -3.11 6.05
C CYS A 242 29.13 -4.52 6.05
N GLU A 243 28.92 -5.15 7.19
CA GLU A 243 28.11 -6.38 7.30
C GLU A 243 26.61 -6.11 7.12
N HIS A 244 26.20 -4.84 7.23
CA HIS A 244 24.78 -4.43 7.19
C HIS A 244 24.41 -3.55 5.98
N VAL A 245 25.42 -2.88 5.37
CA VAL A 245 25.24 -2.00 4.21
C VAL A 245 26.38 -2.19 3.23
N ALA A 246 26.17 -1.85 1.95
CA ALA A 246 27.22 -1.96 0.94
C ALA A 246 28.39 -1.02 1.26
N ALA A 247 29.62 -1.51 1.13
CA ALA A 247 30.83 -0.79 1.54
C ALA A 247 31.03 0.55 0.80
N GLU A 248 30.59 0.65 -0.46
CA GLU A 248 30.63 1.86 -1.26
C GLU A 248 29.75 3.01 -0.72
N LEU A 249 28.80 2.69 0.15
CA LEU A 249 27.89 3.65 0.79
C LEU A 249 28.43 4.16 2.14
N VAL A 250 29.52 3.59 2.65
CA VAL A 250 30.04 3.90 3.99
C VAL A 250 31.18 4.91 3.92
N HIS A 251 31.02 6.02 4.61
CA HIS A 251 32.05 7.04 4.83
C HIS A 251 32.51 7.04 6.28
N ASN A 252 33.75 6.57 6.53
CA ASN A 252 34.31 6.47 7.87
C ASN A 252 35.17 7.70 8.20
N ASP A 253 34.55 8.73 8.77
CA ASP A 253 35.19 9.96 9.26
C ASP A 253 35.60 9.88 10.74
N VAL A 254 35.63 8.69 11.33
CA VAL A 254 36.09 8.46 12.70
C VAL A 254 37.56 8.86 12.83
N ARG A 255 37.89 9.64 13.87
CA ARG A 255 39.23 10.14 14.16
C ARG A 255 39.91 9.28 15.23
N LEU A 256 41.22 9.29 15.22
CA LEU A 256 42.02 8.71 16.31
C LEU A 256 42.12 9.76 17.41
N ALA A 257 41.84 9.35 18.65
CA ALA A 257 42.03 10.19 19.82
C ALA A 257 43.51 10.56 20.00
N ASP A 258 43.82 11.82 20.25
CA ASP A 258 45.15 12.27 20.56
C ASP A 258 45.44 11.97 22.03
N VAL A 259 46.00 10.77 22.31
CA VAL A 259 46.34 10.31 23.66
C VAL A 259 47.71 10.85 24.05
N ARG A 260 47.93 12.17 24.05
CA ARG A 260 49.12 12.78 24.64
C ARG A 260 48.87 13.00 26.12
N GLU A 261 49.92 12.75 26.94
CA GLU A 261 49.87 13.12 28.34
C GLU A 261 49.54 14.59 28.49
N PRO A 262 48.63 14.98 29.40
CA PRO A 262 48.31 16.39 29.63
C PRO A 262 49.57 17.16 30.03
N SER A 263 49.87 18.23 29.31
CA SER A 263 51.10 19.03 29.51
C SER A 263 51.13 19.83 30.82
N HIS A 264 50.07 19.80 31.60
CA HIS A 264 49.97 20.47 32.89
C HIS A 264 49.13 19.62 33.87
N ALA A 265 49.66 19.45 35.10
CA ALA A 265 48.90 18.90 36.21
C ALA A 265 47.85 19.95 36.66
N GLU A 266 46.57 19.57 36.73
CA GLU A 266 45.56 20.39 37.40
C GLU A 266 45.85 20.41 38.89
N GLU A 267 46.19 21.57 39.44
CA GLU A 267 46.17 21.81 40.89
C GLU A 267 44.72 21.90 41.36
N ILE A 268 44.27 20.86 42.05
CA ILE A 268 42.99 20.87 42.75
C ILE A 268 43.10 21.84 43.90
N ARG A 269 42.38 22.96 43.88
CA ARG A 269 42.19 23.91 44.98
C ARG A 269 40.95 23.55 45.80
#